data_02da6bf00b9438faedae920cfa145c95
#
_entry.id   02da6bf00b9438faedae920cfa145c95
#
_cell.length_a   1.000
_cell.length_b   1.000
_cell.length_c   1.000
_cell.angle_alpha   90.00
_cell.angle_beta   90.00
_cell.angle_gamma   90.00
#
_symmetry.space_group_name_H-M   'P 1'
#
loop_
_entity.id
_entity.type
_entity.pdbx_description
1 polymer ?
#
loop_
_entity_poly.entity_id
_entity_poly.type
_entity_poly.pdbx_seq_one_letter_code
_entity_poly.pdbx_strand_id
1 'polypeptide(L)'
;MKKWLLSGCLLTLMACGQVPQERIDSLKETIADYEENGAGAEMPEEFRALQESFAEVERSVEAEKEKMFSSYSAVEQKMAQIEKQLDDMAFTINARSDRFQKVYKKFAREVSLGLLMYASLPKDKARSLPKEMKDDLQRALQPALLLRELMKAETYAQKH
;
A
#
# COMPACT_ATOMS: atom_id res chain seq x y z
N MET A 1 42.39 -33.37 14.38
CA MET A 1 41.16 -32.62 14.22
C MET A 1 41.43 -31.12 14.16
N LYS A 2 42.03 -30.61 13.07
CA LYS A 2 42.35 -29.14 12.94
C LYS A 2 42.50 -28.73 11.48
N LYS A 3 41.57 -29.08 10.57
CA LYS A 3 41.66 -28.71 9.13
C LYS A 3 40.36 -28.13 8.53
N TRP A 4 39.35 -27.75 9.36
CA TRP A 4 38.06 -27.29 8.84
C TRP A 4 37.76 -25.79 9.05
N LEU A 5 38.68 -25.02 9.64
CA LEU A 5 38.42 -23.57 9.93
C LEU A 5 38.98 -22.60 8.89
N LEU A 6 39.66 -23.08 7.83
CA LEU A 6 40.24 -22.21 6.79
C LEU A 6 39.39 -22.12 5.50
N SER A 7 38.34 -22.93 5.37
CA SER A 7 37.52 -22.96 4.14
C SER A 7 36.35 -21.94 4.15
N GLY A 8 36.03 -21.38 5.31
CA GLY A 8 34.89 -20.47 5.45
C GLY A 8 35.15 -18.98 5.12
N CYS A 9 36.44 -18.57 5.11
CA CYS A 9 36.76 -17.14 4.89
C CYS A 9 37.00 -16.75 3.42
N LEU A 10 37.11 -17.72 2.50
CA LEU A 10 37.41 -17.41 1.10
C LEU A 10 36.19 -17.13 0.23
N LEU A 11 34.97 -17.48 0.71
CA LEU A 11 33.72 -17.28 -0.03
C LEU A 11 33.11 -15.86 0.16
N THR A 12 33.54 -15.10 1.16
CA THR A 12 33.04 -13.75 1.40
C THR A 12 33.78 -12.65 0.61
N LEU A 13 34.88 -12.94 -0.01
CA LEU A 13 35.69 -11.97 -0.77
C LEU A 13 35.28 -11.84 -2.25
N MET A 14 34.44 -12.72 -2.77
CA MET A 14 33.97 -12.62 -4.16
C MET A 14 32.69 -11.81 -4.35
N ALA A 15 32.04 -11.34 -3.27
CA ALA A 15 30.81 -10.58 -3.35
C ALA A 15 30.99 -9.07 -3.63
N CYS A 16 32.22 -8.54 -3.56
CA CYS A 16 32.48 -7.11 -3.65
C CYS A 16 32.53 -6.53 -5.08
N GLY A 17 32.26 -7.30 -6.12
CA GLY A 17 32.39 -6.83 -7.50
C GLY A 17 31.24 -7.17 -8.43
N GLN A 18 30.19 -7.83 -7.96
CA GLN A 18 29.05 -8.19 -8.81
C GLN A 18 27.93 -7.17 -8.69
N VAL A 19 27.34 -6.81 -9.83
CA VAL A 19 26.11 -5.99 -9.86
C VAL A 19 25.03 -6.70 -9.06
N PRO A 20 24.36 -6.06 -8.10
CA PRO A 20 23.27 -6.68 -7.35
C PRO A 20 21.96 -6.72 -8.18
N GLN A 21 22.02 -7.38 -9.35
CA GLN A 21 20.98 -7.33 -10.37
C GLN A 21 19.64 -7.89 -9.85
N GLU A 22 19.66 -9.03 -9.16
CA GLU A 22 18.44 -9.65 -8.61
C GLU A 22 17.69 -8.71 -7.67
N ARG A 23 18.42 -7.96 -6.86
CA ARG A 23 17.82 -7.00 -5.92
C ARG A 23 17.26 -5.78 -6.64
N ILE A 24 17.94 -5.31 -7.70
CA ILE A 24 17.46 -4.21 -8.55
C ILE A 24 16.17 -4.62 -9.25
N ASP A 25 16.13 -5.82 -9.84
CA ASP A 25 14.95 -6.34 -10.54
C ASP A 25 13.77 -6.53 -9.57
N SER A 26 14.01 -7.05 -8.36
CA SER A 26 12.99 -7.17 -7.31
C SER A 26 12.43 -5.82 -6.86
N LEU A 27 13.29 -4.80 -6.68
CA LEU A 27 12.84 -3.46 -6.34
C LEU A 27 12.00 -2.84 -7.45
N LYS A 28 12.40 -3.03 -8.71
CA LYS A 28 11.67 -2.55 -9.88
C LYS A 28 10.28 -3.17 -9.96
N GLU A 29 10.16 -4.47 -9.76
CA GLU A 29 8.89 -5.18 -9.72
C GLU A 29 8.02 -4.66 -8.57
N THR A 30 8.58 -4.52 -7.37
CA THR A 30 7.85 -3.97 -6.21
C THR A 30 7.34 -2.55 -6.47
N ILE A 31 8.14 -1.67 -7.06
CA ILE A 31 7.72 -0.30 -7.40
C ILE A 31 6.59 -0.31 -8.43
N ALA A 32 6.67 -1.19 -9.44
CA ALA A 32 5.61 -1.37 -10.43
C ALA A 32 4.30 -1.86 -9.79
N ASP A 33 4.36 -2.81 -8.86
CA ASP A 33 3.21 -3.30 -8.10
C ASP A 33 2.55 -2.18 -7.28
N TYR A 34 3.35 -1.30 -6.66
CA TYR A 34 2.84 -0.14 -5.93
C TYR A 34 2.15 0.86 -6.86
N GLU A 35 2.67 1.08 -8.06
CA GLU A 35 2.06 1.95 -9.08
C GLU A 35 0.71 1.38 -9.53
N GLU A 36 0.64 0.10 -9.87
CA GLU A 36 -0.58 -0.59 -10.29
C GLU A 36 -1.64 -0.58 -9.20
N ASN A 37 -1.24 -0.71 -7.94
CA ASN A 37 -2.13 -0.63 -6.78
C ASN A 37 -2.50 0.80 -6.36
N GLY A 38 -2.13 1.82 -7.14
CA GLY A 38 -2.59 3.18 -6.98
C GLY A 38 -1.80 4.02 -5.97
N ALA A 39 -0.60 3.60 -5.58
CA ALA A 39 0.25 4.36 -4.65
C ALA A 39 0.53 5.78 -5.15
N GLY A 40 0.69 5.97 -6.47
CA GLY A 40 0.86 7.28 -7.08
C GLY A 40 -0.33 8.22 -6.92
N ALA A 41 -1.54 7.68 -6.78
CA ALA A 41 -2.75 8.48 -6.51
C ALA A 41 -2.91 8.77 -5.00
N GLU A 42 -2.55 7.83 -4.14
CA GLU A 42 -2.70 7.95 -2.68
C GLU A 42 -1.58 8.76 -2.02
N MET A 43 -0.35 8.65 -2.53
CA MET A 43 0.87 9.25 -1.98
C MET A 43 1.76 9.81 -3.11
N PRO A 44 1.29 10.82 -3.86
CA PRO A 44 1.93 11.24 -5.12
C PRO A 44 3.34 11.80 -4.93
N GLU A 45 3.60 12.51 -3.84
CA GLU A 45 4.92 13.10 -3.58
C GLU A 45 5.92 12.04 -3.14
N GLU A 46 5.52 11.16 -2.23
CA GLU A 46 6.35 10.07 -1.72
C GLU A 46 6.66 9.06 -2.82
N PHE A 47 5.66 8.71 -3.64
CA PHE A 47 5.85 7.78 -4.74
C PHE A 47 6.77 8.34 -5.83
N ARG A 48 6.63 9.63 -6.17
CA ARG A 48 7.55 10.29 -7.08
C ARG A 48 8.98 10.31 -6.55
N ALA A 49 9.18 10.65 -5.26
CA ALA A 49 10.50 10.63 -4.63
C ALA A 49 11.14 9.22 -4.64
N LEU A 50 10.32 8.17 -4.47
CA LEU A 50 10.74 6.78 -4.59
C LEU A 50 11.22 6.46 -6.02
N GLN A 51 10.46 6.84 -7.05
CA GLN A 51 10.82 6.64 -8.45
C GLN A 51 12.11 7.39 -8.82
N GLU A 52 12.28 8.63 -8.35
CA GLU A 52 13.51 9.41 -8.56
C GLU A 52 14.71 8.76 -7.89
N SER A 53 14.55 8.23 -6.66
CA SER A 53 15.58 7.50 -5.92
C SER A 53 15.98 6.22 -6.64
N PHE A 54 15.03 5.48 -7.20
CA PHE A 54 15.30 4.28 -7.97
C PHE A 54 16.03 4.58 -9.29
N ALA A 55 15.61 5.61 -10.01
CA ALA A 55 16.31 6.07 -11.22
C ALA A 55 17.77 6.50 -10.93
N GLU A 56 18.05 7.00 -9.72
CA GLU A 56 19.41 7.31 -9.29
C GLU A 56 20.23 6.04 -9.00
N VAL A 57 19.60 4.99 -8.47
CA VAL A 57 20.24 3.66 -8.34
C VAL A 57 20.64 3.12 -9.70
N GLU A 58 19.74 3.10 -10.68
CA GLU A 58 20.03 2.64 -12.04
C GLU A 58 21.20 3.41 -12.67
N ARG A 59 21.20 4.73 -12.57
CA ARG A 59 22.30 5.59 -13.06
C ARG A 59 23.63 5.28 -12.33
N SER A 60 23.56 5.05 -11.02
CA SER A 60 24.76 4.73 -10.23
C SER A 60 25.35 3.37 -10.61
N VAL A 61 24.49 2.39 -10.91
CA VAL A 61 24.92 1.07 -11.40
C VAL A 61 25.66 1.18 -12.74
N GLU A 62 25.09 1.92 -13.68
CA GLU A 62 25.74 2.11 -15.00
C GLU A 62 27.09 2.84 -14.86
N ALA A 63 27.16 3.88 -14.00
CA ALA A 63 28.41 4.57 -13.73
C ALA A 63 29.47 3.68 -13.05
N GLU A 64 29.08 2.72 -12.21
CA GLU A 64 30.01 1.77 -11.61
C GLU A 64 30.49 0.70 -12.62
N LYS A 65 29.63 0.28 -13.56
CA LYS A 65 30.02 -0.67 -14.62
C LYS A 65 31.14 -0.15 -15.53
N GLU A 66 31.20 1.17 -15.73
CA GLU A 66 32.22 1.82 -16.55
C GLU A 66 33.60 1.93 -15.87
N LYS A 67 33.66 1.67 -14.55
CA LYS A 67 34.90 1.78 -13.78
C LYS A 67 35.73 0.50 -13.87
N MET A 68 37.06 0.65 -13.91
CA MET A 68 37.97 -0.47 -13.88
C MET A 68 37.93 -1.29 -12.57
N PHE A 69 37.55 -0.63 -11.47
CA PHE A 69 37.32 -1.23 -10.15
C PHE A 69 35.95 -0.79 -9.64
N SER A 70 34.95 -1.62 -9.88
CA SER A 70 33.56 -1.33 -9.48
C SER A 70 33.37 -1.57 -7.98
N SER A 71 32.64 -0.68 -7.32
CA SER A 71 32.19 -0.84 -5.93
C SER A 71 30.72 -0.50 -5.81
N TYR A 72 29.89 -1.50 -5.53
CA TYR A 72 28.45 -1.34 -5.44
C TYR A 72 27.93 -1.03 -4.03
N SER A 73 28.82 -0.79 -3.05
CA SER A 73 28.40 -0.53 -1.67
C SER A 73 27.50 0.70 -1.51
N ALA A 74 27.77 1.76 -2.30
CA ALA A 74 26.90 2.94 -2.31
C ALA A 74 25.54 2.67 -2.95
N VAL A 75 25.51 1.82 -4.00
CA VAL A 75 24.28 1.35 -4.63
C VAL A 75 23.45 0.52 -3.66
N GLU A 76 24.08 -0.38 -2.91
CA GLU A 76 23.40 -1.21 -1.90
C GLU A 76 22.80 -0.37 -0.78
N GLN A 77 23.48 0.69 -0.34
CA GLN A 77 22.95 1.62 0.66
C GLN A 77 21.73 2.37 0.13
N LYS A 78 21.75 2.82 -1.12
CA LYS A 78 20.59 3.48 -1.75
C LYS A 78 19.42 2.52 -1.89
N MET A 79 19.66 1.27 -2.29
CA MET A 79 18.60 0.25 -2.36
C MET A 79 17.98 -0.03 -0.99
N ALA A 80 18.78 -0.10 0.08
CA ALA A 80 18.27 -0.24 1.44
C ALA A 80 17.40 0.96 1.88
N GLN A 81 17.72 2.17 1.42
CA GLN A 81 16.88 3.35 1.67
C GLN A 81 15.54 3.26 0.92
N ILE A 82 15.55 2.78 -0.32
CA ILE A 82 14.33 2.55 -1.11
C ILE A 82 13.44 1.50 -0.45
N GLU A 83 14.01 0.37 -0.01
CA GLU A 83 13.27 -0.67 0.73
C GLU A 83 12.59 -0.08 1.96
N LYS A 84 13.30 0.75 2.72
CA LYS A 84 12.72 1.43 3.87
C LYS A 84 11.59 2.40 3.48
N GLN A 85 11.74 3.14 2.39
CA GLN A 85 10.66 4.01 1.88
C GLN A 85 9.43 3.21 1.51
N LEU A 86 9.59 2.06 0.86
CA LEU A 86 8.50 1.14 0.53
C LEU A 86 7.79 0.61 1.79
N ASP A 87 8.54 0.22 2.83
CA ASP A 87 8.00 -0.21 4.12
C ASP A 87 7.19 0.91 4.80
N ASP A 88 7.71 2.14 4.81
CA ASP A 88 7.05 3.31 5.39
C ASP A 88 5.76 3.65 4.62
N MET A 89 5.76 3.52 3.29
CA MET A 89 4.58 3.68 2.45
C MET A 89 3.54 2.59 2.73
N ALA A 90 3.95 1.32 2.79
CA ALA A 90 3.07 0.19 3.12
C ALA A 90 2.40 0.40 4.48
N PHE A 91 3.16 0.81 5.48
CA PHE A 91 2.61 1.12 6.81
C PHE A 91 1.57 2.23 6.76
N THR A 92 1.83 3.30 6.00
CA THR A 92 0.92 4.45 5.86
C THR A 92 -0.37 4.06 5.15
N ILE A 93 -0.30 3.31 4.05
CA ILE A 93 -1.47 2.81 3.30
C ILE A 93 -2.32 1.92 4.19
N ASN A 94 -1.71 0.96 4.90
CA ASN A 94 -2.41 0.06 5.81
C ASN A 94 -3.09 0.83 6.95
N ALA A 95 -2.42 1.81 7.56
CA ALA A 95 -2.98 2.63 8.62
C ALA A 95 -4.17 3.48 8.14
N ARG A 96 -4.15 3.99 6.90
CA ARG A 96 -5.29 4.71 6.27
C ARG A 96 -6.46 3.77 6.03
N SER A 97 -6.21 2.58 5.48
CA SER A 97 -7.22 1.54 5.25
C SER A 97 -7.92 1.14 6.55
N ASP A 98 -7.17 0.90 7.61
CA ASP A 98 -7.71 0.56 8.93
C ASP A 98 -8.60 1.68 9.53
N ARG A 99 -8.18 2.95 9.37
CA ARG A 99 -8.99 4.10 9.81
C ARG A 99 -10.29 4.18 9.00
N PHE A 100 -10.20 4.04 7.69
CA PHE A 100 -11.37 4.03 6.81
C PHE A 100 -12.35 2.93 7.20
N GLN A 101 -11.88 1.70 7.40
CA GLN A 101 -12.72 0.58 7.82
C GLN A 101 -13.40 0.83 9.18
N LYS A 102 -12.69 1.42 10.14
CA LYS A 102 -13.27 1.76 11.46
C LYS A 102 -14.38 2.80 11.32
N VAL A 103 -14.14 3.87 10.56
CA VAL A 103 -15.14 4.92 10.31
C VAL A 103 -16.33 4.35 9.56
N TYR A 104 -16.10 3.54 8.53
CA TYR A 104 -17.13 2.86 7.77
C TYR A 104 -18.00 1.96 8.63
N LYS A 105 -17.41 1.09 9.46
CA LYS A 105 -18.16 0.21 10.37
C LYS A 105 -19.04 1.00 11.34
N LYS A 106 -18.51 2.11 11.86
CA LYS A 106 -19.29 3.01 12.73
C LYS A 106 -20.47 3.61 11.98
N PHE A 107 -20.22 4.19 10.79
CA PHE A 107 -21.26 4.78 9.95
C PHE A 107 -22.34 3.77 9.54
N ALA A 108 -21.95 2.59 9.07
CA ALA A 108 -22.85 1.51 8.67
C ALA A 108 -23.74 1.05 9.84
N ARG A 109 -23.19 1.01 11.06
CA ARG A 109 -23.95 0.70 12.28
C ARG A 109 -24.98 1.78 12.61
N GLU A 110 -24.59 3.04 12.55
CA GLU A 110 -25.49 4.17 12.83
C GLU A 110 -26.65 4.24 11.83
N VAL A 111 -26.36 4.06 10.54
CA VAL A 111 -27.39 4.00 9.48
C VAL A 111 -28.31 2.79 9.69
N SER A 112 -27.77 1.61 10.02
CA SER A 112 -28.60 0.43 10.28
C SER A 112 -29.52 0.61 11.48
N LEU A 113 -29.05 1.24 12.56
CA LEU A 113 -29.87 1.57 13.73
C LEU A 113 -30.97 2.57 13.38
N GLY A 114 -30.67 3.61 12.62
CA GLY A 114 -31.66 4.59 12.14
C GLY A 114 -32.75 3.94 11.30
N LEU A 115 -32.39 3.00 10.44
CA LEU A 115 -33.33 2.22 9.63
C LEU A 115 -34.23 1.31 10.47
N LEU A 116 -33.65 0.60 11.44
CA LEU A 116 -34.42 -0.23 12.36
C LEU A 116 -35.42 0.61 13.18
N MET A 117 -34.98 1.76 13.66
CA MET A 117 -35.87 2.71 14.36
C MET A 117 -37.02 3.20 13.46
N TYR A 118 -36.71 3.56 12.21
CA TYR A 118 -37.73 3.96 11.23
C TYR A 118 -38.70 2.82 10.91
N ALA A 119 -38.19 1.61 10.68
CA ALA A 119 -39.02 0.42 10.39
C ALA A 119 -39.90 0.00 11.58
N SER A 120 -39.52 0.34 12.81
CA SER A 120 -40.28 0.06 14.03
C SER A 120 -41.36 1.11 14.34
N LEU A 121 -41.40 2.23 13.61
CA LEU A 121 -42.42 3.23 13.77
C LEU A 121 -43.81 2.69 13.37
N PRO A 122 -44.86 2.96 14.14
CA PRO A 122 -46.23 2.71 13.72
C PRO A 122 -46.51 3.36 12.36
N LYS A 123 -47.27 2.67 11.49
CA LYS A 123 -47.53 3.11 10.10
C LYS A 123 -48.15 4.52 10.00
N ASP A 124 -48.95 4.90 10.96
CA ASP A 124 -49.55 6.23 11.10
C ASP A 124 -48.46 7.28 11.37
N LYS A 125 -47.52 7.01 12.27
CA LYS A 125 -46.39 7.91 12.57
C LYS A 125 -45.37 7.98 11.44
N ALA A 126 -45.08 6.88 10.76
CA ALA A 126 -44.20 6.86 9.59
C ALA A 126 -44.77 7.68 8.42
N ARG A 127 -46.11 7.66 8.23
CA ARG A 127 -46.81 8.48 7.23
C ARG A 127 -46.84 9.98 7.57
N SER A 128 -46.87 10.34 8.85
CA SER A 128 -46.91 11.72 9.33
C SER A 128 -45.54 12.40 9.39
N LEU A 129 -44.45 11.68 9.11
CA LEU A 129 -43.12 12.30 9.04
C LEU A 129 -43.08 13.38 7.95
N PRO A 130 -42.46 14.54 8.23
CA PRO A 130 -42.23 15.57 7.23
C PRO A 130 -41.54 15.00 5.99
N LYS A 131 -41.94 15.51 4.82
CA LYS A 131 -41.36 15.07 3.53
C LYS A 131 -39.85 15.23 3.51
N GLU A 132 -39.33 16.33 4.06
CA GLU A 132 -37.92 16.62 4.18
C GLU A 132 -37.16 15.51 4.93
N MET A 133 -37.71 15.02 6.03
CA MET A 133 -37.11 13.95 6.83
C MET A 133 -37.12 12.60 6.08
N LYS A 134 -38.12 12.32 5.27
CA LYS A 134 -38.17 11.13 4.39
C LYS A 134 -37.13 11.23 3.31
N ASP A 135 -36.98 12.38 2.69
CA ASP A 135 -36.00 12.63 1.62
C ASP A 135 -34.56 12.58 2.16
N ASP A 136 -34.34 13.07 3.39
CA ASP A 136 -33.04 12.99 4.07
C ASP A 136 -32.64 11.54 4.43
N LEU A 137 -33.60 10.77 4.93
CA LEU A 137 -33.39 9.33 5.18
C LEU A 137 -33.08 8.59 3.89
N GLN A 138 -33.74 8.89 2.80
CA GLN A 138 -33.52 8.28 1.51
C GLN A 138 -32.17 8.69 0.89
N ARG A 139 -31.75 9.95 1.07
CA ARG A 139 -30.41 10.43 0.67
C ARG A 139 -29.29 9.80 1.49
N ALA A 140 -29.49 9.62 2.81
CA ALA A 140 -28.50 8.98 3.68
C ALA A 140 -28.33 7.47 3.38
N LEU A 141 -29.36 6.81 2.87
CA LEU A 141 -29.34 5.40 2.51
C LEU A 141 -28.53 5.08 1.24
N GLN A 142 -28.59 5.93 0.24
CA GLN A 142 -27.95 5.71 -1.06
C GLN A 142 -26.41 5.55 -0.95
N PRO A 143 -25.69 6.45 -0.27
CA PRO A 143 -24.24 6.30 -0.08
C PRO A 143 -23.85 5.06 0.73
N ALA A 144 -24.67 4.68 1.73
CA ALA A 144 -24.39 3.50 2.56
C ALA A 144 -24.53 2.19 1.78
N LEU A 145 -25.51 2.11 0.86
CA LEU A 145 -25.67 0.97 -0.03
C LEU A 145 -24.55 0.88 -1.06
N LEU A 146 -24.14 2.00 -1.65
CA LEU A 146 -23.01 2.08 -2.59
C LEU A 146 -21.69 1.66 -1.92
N LEU A 147 -21.39 2.17 -0.75
CA LEU A 147 -20.20 1.79 0.03
C LEU A 147 -20.19 0.29 0.38
N ARG A 148 -21.35 -0.26 0.73
CA ARG A 148 -21.47 -1.71 0.99
C ARG A 148 -21.16 -2.56 -0.23
N GLU A 149 -21.61 -2.15 -1.42
CA GLU A 149 -21.33 -2.88 -2.65
C GLU A 149 -19.86 -2.75 -3.09
N LEU A 150 -19.24 -1.57 -2.92
CA LEU A 150 -17.81 -1.36 -3.15
C LEU A 150 -16.95 -2.25 -2.25
N MET A 151 -17.25 -2.32 -0.94
CA MET A 151 -16.50 -3.19 -0.02
C MET A 151 -16.66 -4.68 -0.31
N LYS A 152 -17.81 -5.11 -0.83
CA LYS A 152 -17.97 -6.50 -1.29
C LYS A 152 -17.08 -6.77 -2.49
N ALA A 153 -16.98 -5.82 -3.43
CA ALA A 153 -16.12 -5.93 -4.60
C ALA A 153 -14.63 -5.99 -4.22
N GLU A 154 -14.16 -5.14 -3.29
CA GLU A 154 -12.79 -5.18 -2.78
C GLU A 154 -12.49 -6.49 -2.03
N THR A 155 -13.42 -6.97 -1.20
CA THR A 155 -13.24 -8.26 -0.50
C THR A 155 -13.20 -9.44 -1.46
N TYR A 156 -13.87 -9.34 -2.60
CA TYR A 156 -13.85 -10.35 -3.65
C TYR A 156 -12.53 -10.32 -4.43
N ALA A 157 -12.04 -9.12 -4.77
CA ALA A 157 -10.75 -8.93 -5.46
C ALA A 157 -9.53 -9.37 -4.63
N GLN A 158 -9.61 -9.27 -3.28
CA GLN A 158 -8.53 -9.75 -2.39
C GLN A 158 -8.52 -11.27 -2.18
N LYS A 159 -9.56 -12.00 -2.60
CA LYS A 159 -9.67 -13.46 -2.43
C LYS A 159 -9.37 -14.25 -3.71
N HIS A 160 -9.18 -13.59 -4.82
CA HIS A 160 -8.92 -14.18 -6.13
C HIS A 160 -7.73 -13.54 -6.81
#